data_afd8a54088007585da63c104f44ae83f
#
_entry.id   afd8a54088007585da63c104f44ae83f
#
_cell.length_a   1.000
_cell.length_b   1.000
_cell.length_c   1.000
_cell.angle_alpha   90.00
_cell.angle_beta   90.00
_cell.angle_gamma   90.00
#
_symmetry.space_group_name_H-M   'P 1'
#
loop_
_entity.id
_entity.type
_entity.pdbx_description
1 polymer ?
#
loop_
_entity_poly.entity_id
_entity_poly.type
_entity_poly.pdbx_seq_one_letter_code
_entity_poly.pdbx_strand_id
1 'polypeptide(L)'
;MFKLNFRPVVASMLLLGLAGCDHWATLPESAGFGPAPTLPPPHPTLIPTVQIAPAKGWPSGTTPVAAAGLVVNPYAAGLDHPRWLYVLPNGDVLVAESNGPSRPDDARGIKGWVASLVMKRAGATVPSANRITLLRDTDGDGTADFRSELLRELNSPFGMALVGNNLYVANTDSV
;
A
#
# COMPACT_ATOMS: atom_id res chain seq x y z
N MET A 1 -37.53 2.81 45.93
CA MET A 1 -37.60 2.56 44.49
C MET A 1 -36.83 3.65 43.77
N PHE A 2 -35.50 3.51 43.62
CA PHE A 2 -34.63 4.52 43.02
C PHE A 2 -34.63 4.33 41.49
N LYS A 3 -35.23 5.26 40.75
CA LYS A 3 -35.10 5.32 39.28
C LYS A 3 -33.83 6.06 38.95
N LEU A 4 -32.78 5.30 38.58
CA LEU A 4 -31.53 5.84 38.05
C LEU A 4 -31.82 6.40 36.64
N ASN A 5 -31.77 7.73 36.48
CA ASN A 5 -31.92 8.35 35.17
C ASN A 5 -30.62 8.19 34.36
N PHE A 6 -30.58 7.18 33.51
CA PHE A 6 -29.42 6.84 32.64
C PHE A 6 -29.22 7.81 31.46
N ARG A 7 -30.18 8.68 31.20
CA ARG A 7 -30.15 9.60 30.04
C ARG A 7 -29.01 10.64 30.02
N PRO A 8 -28.67 11.32 31.15
CA PRO A 8 -27.60 12.33 31.12
C PRO A 8 -26.21 11.75 31.06
N VAL A 9 -25.97 10.54 31.57
CA VAL A 9 -24.65 9.89 31.57
C VAL A 9 -24.26 9.42 30.16
N VAL A 10 -25.21 8.89 29.40
CA VAL A 10 -24.97 8.48 28.01
C VAL A 10 -24.73 9.67 27.10
N ALA A 11 -25.45 10.77 27.29
CA ALA A 11 -25.26 12.01 26.55
C ALA A 11 -23.89 12.66 26.83
N SER A 12 -23.44 12.64 28.09
CA SER A 12 -22.08 13.13 28.45
C SER A 12 -20.96 12.26 27.90
N MET A 13 -21.12 10.94 27.83
CA MET A 13 -20.14 10.05 27.18
C MET A 13 -20.08 10.24 25.65
N LEU A 14 -21.21 10.55 25.00
CA LEU A 14 -21.21 10.84 23.57
C LEU A 14 -20.52 12.18 23.24
N LEU A 15 -20.65 13.18 24.09
CA LEU A 15 -20.01 14.48 23.91
C LEU A 15 -18.50 14.47 24.15
N LEU A 16 -18.00 13.59 25.01
CA LEU A 16 -16.56 13.37 25.19
C LEU A 16 -15.90 12.65 23.99
N GLY A 17 -16.66 11.90 23.22
CA GLY A 17 -16.15 11.23 22.01
C GLY A 17 -15.95 12.16 20.81
N LEU A 18 -16.50 13.39 20.84
CA LEU A 18 -16.38 14.37 19.74
C LEU A 18 -15.23 15.37 19.95
N ALA A 19 -14.58 15.38 21.12
CA ALA A 19 -13.38 16.19 21.39
C ALA A 19 -12.09 15.50 20.89
N GLY A 20 -12.19 14.60 19.94
CA GLY A 20 -11.07 13.88 19.31
C GLY A 20 -10.37 14.75 18.29
N CYS A 21 -9.33 15.45 18.72
CA CYS A 21 -8.08 15.62 17.99
C CYS A 21 -8.17 16.28 16.62
N ASP A 22 -8.32 17.57 16.63
CA ASP A 22 -8.06 18.39 15.46
C ASP A 22 -6.62 18.94 15.56
N HIS A 23 -5.65 18.17 15.09
CA HIS A 23 -4.32 18.68 14.85
C HIS A 23 -4.19 19.02 13.36
N TRP A 24 -4.48 20.29 13.08
CA TRP A 24 -4.26 20.85 11.76
C TRP A 24 -2.75 20.91 11.47
N ALA A 25 -2.40 20.69 10.19
CA ALA A 25 -1.05 20.94 9.73
C ALA A 25 -0.71 22.42 9.98
N THR A 26 0.32 22.68 10.80
CA THR A 26 0.72 24.04 11.18
C THR A 26 1.78 24.62 10.28
N LEU A 27 2.48 23.78 9.52
CA LEU A 27 3.51 24.19 8.58
C LEU A 27 2.92 24.33 7.17
N PRO A 28 3.35 25.32 6.39
CA PRO A 28 2.98 25.43 4.99
C PRO A 28 3.52 24.22 4.21
N GLU A 29 2.83 23.83 3.15
CA GLU A 29 3.21 22.68 2.31
C GLU A 29 4.67 22.77 1.83
N SER A 30 5.12 23.98 1.49
CA SER A 30 6.49 24.25 1.04
C SER A 30 7.57 23.92 2.07
N ALA A 31 7.24 23.85 3.36
CA ALA A 31 8.21 23.54 4.41
C ALA A 31 8.68 22.07 4.37
N GLY A 32 7.88 21.18 3.75
CA GLY A 32 8.20 19.76 3.60
C GLY A 32 9.08 19.41 2.39
N PHE A 33 9.43 20.39 1.55
CA PHE A 33 10.17 20.14 0.32
C PHE A 33 11.63 20.62 0.41
N GLY A 34 12.48 20.04 -0.45
CA GLY A 34 13.88 20.44 -0.62
C GLY A 34 14.88 19.57 0.16
N PRO A 35 16.19 19.89 0.06
CA PRO A 35 17.25 19.08 0.67
C PRO A 35 17.29 19.17 2.20
N ALA A 36 16.64 20.16 2.80
CA ALA A 36 16.56 20.36 4.26
C ALA A 36 15.12 20.70 4.67
N PRO A 37 14.19 19.73 4.64
CA PRO A 37 12.80 20.00 4.96
C PRO A 37 12.62 20.32 6.44
N THR A 38 11.72 21.25 6.75
CA THR A 38 11.34 21.54 8.13
C THR A 38 10.31 20.52 8.57
N LEU A 39 10.66 19.65 9.52
CA LEU A 39 9.74 18.69 10.10
C LEU A 39 9.05 19.27 11.32
N PRO A 40 7.74 19.07 11.50
CA PRO A 40 7.04 19.46 12.73
C PRO A 40 7.59 18.65 13.91
N PRO A 41 7.65 19.22 15.12
CA PRO A 41 8.03 18.49 16.30
C PRO A 41 7.07 17.33 16.55
N PRO A 42 7.55 16.17 17.08
CA PRO A 42 6.69 15.06 17.44
C PRO A 42 5.61 15.49 18.45
N HIS A 43 4.37 15.17 18.17
CA HIS A 43 3.26 15.45 19.08
C HIS A 43 2.73 14.12 19.66
N PRO A 44 3.23 13.65 20.81
CA PRO A 44 2.75 12.42 21.41
C PRO A 44 1.31 12.60 21.90
N THR A 45 0.40 11.75 21.45
CA THR A 45 -0.98 11.69 21.89
C THR A 45 -1.25 10.36 22.58
N LEU A 46 -2.12 10.34 23.60
CA LEU A 46 -2.56 9.10 24.27
C LEU A 46 -3.28 8.14 23.31
N ILE A 47 -3.99 8.70 22.35
CA ILE A 47 -4.66 7.95 21.28
C ILE A 47 -3.99 8.39 19.97
N PRO A 48 -3.27 7.50 19.30
CA PRO A 48 -2.65 7.85 18.02
C PRO A 48 -3.71 8.24 17.00
N THR A 49 -3.58 9.42 16.41
CA THR A 49 -4.40 9.83 15.26
C THR A 49 -3.80 9.21 14.00
N VAL A 50 -4.29 8.05 13.61
CA VAL A 50 -3.87 7.39 12.37
C VAL A 50 -4.92 7.68 11.31
N GLN A 51 -4.60 8.57 10.37
CA GLN A 51 -5.43 8.82 9.20
C GLN A 51 -4.93 7.95 8.05
N ILE A 52 -5.61 6.82 7.82
CA ILE A 52 -5.29 5.93 6.72
C ILE A 52 -6.29 6.15 5.59
N ALA A 53 -5.77 6.55 4.45
CA ALA A 53 -6.58 6.67 3.24
C ALA A 53 -7.10 5.26 2.84
N PRO A 54 -8.39 5.12 2.53
CA PRO A 54 -8.90 3.86 2.00
C PRO A 54 -8.30 3.59 0.64
N ALA A 55 -7.90 2.34 0.40
CA ALA A 55 -7.49 1.92 -0.93
C ALA A 55 -8.68 2.03 -1.89
N LYS A 56 -8.51 2.78 -2.97
CA LYS A 56 -9.50 2.93 -4.03
C LYS A 56 -8.83 2.56 -5.35
N GLY A 57 -9.40 1.59 -6.05
CA GLY A 57 -9.02 1.29 -7.43
C GLY A 57 -9.56 2.36 -8.39
N TRP A 58 -9.05 2.34 -9.60
CA TRP A 58 -9.62 3.14 -10.70
C TRP A 58 -11.03 2.63 -11.03
N PRO A 59 -12.01 3.50 -11.23
CA PRO A 59 -13.31 3.10 -11.75
C PRO A 59 -13.15 2.40 -13.10
N SER A 60 -14.02 1.43 -13.39
CA SER A 60 -13.99 0.72 -14.67
C SER A 60 -14.07 1.70 -15.85
N GLY A 61 -13.20 1.51 -16.84
CA GLY A 61 -13.12 2.36 -18.03
C GLY A 61 -12.49 3.74 -17.83
N THR A 62 -11.88 4.00 -16.67
CA THR A 62 -11.13 5.25 -16.45
C THR A 62 -9.64 5.00 -16.44
N THR A 63 -8.88 5.97 -16.94
CA THR A 63 -7.41 5.98 -16.96
C THR A 63 -6.90 7.27 -16.32
N PRO A 64 -5.66 7.31 -15.83
CA PRO A 64 -5.01 8.56 -15.45
C PRO A 64 -5.00 9.55 -16.61
N VAL A 65 -5.11 10.84 -16.29
CA VAL A 65 -4.99 11.89 -17.30
C VAL A 65 -3.52 12.15 -17.59
N ALA A 66 -3.10 11.91 -18.82
CA ALA A 66 -1.73 12.19 -19.22
C ALA A 66 -1.46 13.69 -19.33
N ALA A 67 -0.21 14.11 -19.08
CA ALA A 67 0.23 15.46 -19.40
C ALA A 67 0.21 15.70 -20.93
N ALA A 68 0.20 16.98 -21.34
CA ALA A 68 0.21 17.33 -22.75
C ALA A 68 1.41 16.69 -23.49
N GLY A 69 1.16 16.04 -24.61
CA GLY A 69 2.16 15.33 -25.40
C GLY A 69 2.47 13.90 -24.94
N LEU A 70 1.81 13.40 -23.90
CA LEU A 70 1.93 12.02 -23.41
C LEU A 70 0.61 11.26 -23.58
N VAL A 71 0.71 9.94 -23.69
CA VAL A 71 -0.41 9.00 -23.69
C VAL A 71 -0.24 8.02 -22.53
N VAL A 72 -1.33 7.64 -21.90
CA VAL A 72 -1.34 6.63 -20.81
C VAL A 72 -2.17 5.43 -21.28
N ASN A 73 -1.52 4.28 -21.37
CA ASN A 73 -2.15 3.00 -21.66
C ASN A 73 -1.91 2.02 -20.51
N PRO A 74 -2.88 1.15 -20.16
CA PRO A 74 -2.66 0.07 -19.20
C PRO A 74 -1.81 -1.01 -19.87
N TYR A 75 -0.59 -1.24 -19.40
CA TYR A 75 0.28 -2.30 -19.90
C TYR A 75 -0.21 -3.70 -19.48
N ALA A 76 -0.61 -3.85 -18.23
CA ALA A 76 -1.19 -5.09 -17.71
C ALA A 76 -2.15 -4.81 -16.54
N ALA A 77 -3.12 -5.70 -16.37
CA ALA A 77 -4.09 -5.66 -15.27
C ALA A 77 -4.21 -7.02 -14.58
N GLY A 78 -4.91 -7.09 -13.44
CA GLY A 78 -5.16 -8.33 -12.72
C GLY A 78 -3.91 -8.95 -12.09
N LEU A 79 -2.97 -8.11 -11.64
CA LEU A 79 -1.80 -8.51 -10.86
C LEU A 79 -2.14 -8.50 -9.37
N ASP A 80 -1.54 -9.42 -8.61
CA ASP A 80 -1.76 -9.55 -7.18
C ASP A 80 -0.71 -8.75 -6.39
N HIS A 81 -1.07 -7.54 -5.99
CA HIS A 81 -0.24 -6.65 -5.21
C HIS A 81 1.16 -6.43 -5.83
N PRO A 82 1.25 -5.89 -7.08
CA PRO A 82 2.52 -5.65 -7.76
C PRO A 82 3.31 -4.58 -7.00
N ARG A 83 4.59 -4.84 -6.75
CA ARG A 83 5.43 -3.95 -5.93
C ARG A 83 6.66 -3.43 -6.65
N TRP A 84 7.25 -4.22 -7.53
CA TRP A 84 8.44 -3.84 -8.25
C TRP A 84 8.37 -4.31 -9.69
N LEU A 85 8.88 -3.49 -10.60
CA LEU A 85 8.97 -3.78 -12.02
C LEU A 85 10.44 -3.80 -12.44
N TYR A 86 10.80 -4.72 -13.29
CA TYR A 86 12.11 -4.78 -13.92
C TYR A 86 11.96 -5.09 -15.41
N VAL A 87 12.47 -4.21 -16.25
CA VAL A 87 12.44 -4.40 -17.70
C VAL A 87 13.72 -5.11 -18.14
N LEU A 88 13.56 -6.25 -18.78
CA LEU A 88 14.66 -7.04 -19.34
C LEU A 88 15.17 -6.40 -20.65
N PRO A 89 16.42 -6.70 -21.07
CA PRO A 89 16.99 -6.15 -22.30
C PRO A 89 16.21 -6.48 -23.58
N ASN A 90 15.40 -7.54 -23.58
CA ASN A 90 14.52 -7.93 -24.69
C ASN A 90 13.15 -7.26 -24.65
N GLY A 91 12.89 -6.37 -23.70
CA GLY A 91 11.62 -5.67 -23.55
C GLY A 91 10.60 -6.35 -22.65
N ASP A 92 10.82 -7.60 -22.22
CA ASP A 92 9.94 -8.26 -21.26
C ASP A 92 9.94 -7.53 -19.92
N VAL A 93 8.81 -7.53 -19.24
CA VAL A 93 8.65 -6.91 -17.93
C VAL A 93 8.46 -7.98 -16.86
N LEU A 94 9.34 -7.97 -15.87
CA LEU A 94 9.20 -8.78 -14.66
C LEU A 94 8.48 -7.98 -13.58
N VAL A 95 7.51 -8.62 -12.94
CA VAL A 95 6.72 -8.02 -11.86
C VAL A 95 6.85 -8.84 -10.60
N ALA A 96 7.36 -8.24 -9.53
CA ALA A 96 7.31 -8.84 -8.20
C ALA A 96 5.92 -8.63 -7.60
N GLU A 97 5.18 -9.72 -7.46
CA GLU A 97 3.86 -9.74 -6.84
C GLU A 97 3.99 -10.30 -5.42
N SER A 98 3.95 -9.40 -4.43
CA SER A 98 4.13 -9.78 -3.03
C SER A 98 3.50 -8.79 -2.07
N ASN A 99 3.18 -9.27 -0.88
CA ASN A 99 2.87 -8.45 0.28
C ASN A 99 3.92 -8.71 1.36
N GLY A 100 3.94 -7.90 2.41
CA GLY A 100 4.83 -8.11 3.54
C GLY A 100 4.56 -9.46 4.22
N PRO A 101 5.60 -10.11 4.79
CA PRO A 101 5.41 -11.34 5.55
C PRO A 101 4.50 -11.10 6.75
N SER A 102 3.71 -12.12 7.11
CA SER A 102 2.85 -12.08 8.30
C SER A 102 3.68 -11.86 9.55
N ARG A 103 3.30 -10.88 10.37
CA ARG A 103 3.92 -10.62 11.67
C ARG A 103 3.04 -11.25 12.77
N PRO A 104 3.49 -12.33 13.42
CA PRO A 104 2.69 -13.03 14.44
C PRO A 104 2.30 -12.15 15.63
N ASP A 105 3.14 -11.18 15.99
CA ASP A 105 2.96 -10.34 17.16
C ASP A 105 1.96 -9.19 16.93
N ASP A 106 1.77 -8.76 15.70
CA ASP A 106 0.83 -7.69 15.35
C ASP A 106 -0.65 -8.15 15.39
N ALA A 107 -0.89 -9.48 15.42
CA ALA A 107 -2.22 -10.06 15.36
C ALA A 107 -2.86 -10.35 16.74
N ARG A 108 -2.15 -10.10 17.84
CA ARG A 108 -2.61 -10.50 19.20
C ARG A 108 -3.34 -9.38 19.91
N GLY A 109 -4.47 -9.75 20.57
CA GLY A 109 -5.24 -8.87 21.46
C GLY A 109 -6.01 -7.76 20.74
N ILE A 110 -6.53 -6.81 21.52
CA ILE A 110 -7.36 -5.69 21.04
C ILE A 110 -6.57 -4.80 20.07
N LYS A 111 -5.27 -4.58 20.33
CA LYS A 111 -4.41 -3.78 19.43
C LYS A 111 -4.29 -4.42 18.06
N GLY A 112 -4.08 -5.74 18.00
CA GLY A 112 -3.99 -6.48 16.73
C GLY A 112 -5.31 -6.44 15.96
N TRP A 113 -6.43 -6.56 16.66
CA TRP A 113 -7.75 -6.45 16.03
C TRP A 113 -7.99 -5.07 15.42
N VAL A 114 -7.69 -3.97 16.14
CA VAL A 114 -7.79 -2.60 15.61
C VAL A 114 -6.83 -2.40 14.45
N ALA A 115 -5.57 -2.84 14.58
CA ALA A 115 -4.58 -2.76 13.50
C ALA A 115 -5.04 -3.49 12.24
N SER A 116 -5.66 -4.67 12.36
CA SER A 116 -6.17 -5.43 11.23
C SER A 116 -7.30 -4.71 10.48
N LEU A 117 -8.22 -4.05 11.21
CA LEU A 117 -9.28 -3.22 10.61
C LEU A 117 -8.70 -2.05 9.81
N VAL A 118 -7.71 -1.40 10.38
CA VAL A 118 -7.01 -0.26 9.76
C VAL A 118 -6.27 -0.72 8.50
N MET A 119 -5.53 -1.82 8.58
CA MET A 119 -4.79 -2.40 7.45
C MET A 119 -5.72 -2.92 6.35
N LYS A 120 -6.87 -3.49 6.72
CA LYS A 120 -7.91 -3.88 5.75
C LYS A 120 -8.43 -2.67 4.98
N ARG A 121 -8.66 -1.54 5.66
CA ARG A 121 -9.08 -0.29 5.01
C ARG A 121 -8.02 0.25 4.04
N ALA A 122 -6.75 0.08 4.36
CA ALA A 122 -5.61 0.44 3.52
C ALA A 122 -5.38 -0.52 2.33
N GLY A 123 -6.13 -1.62 2.22
CA GLY A 123 -5.91 -2.64 1.21
C GLY A 123 -4.67 -3.51 1.45
N ALA A 124 -4.07 -3.47 2.65
CA ALA A 124 -2.81 -4.14 2.96
C ALA A 124 -2.98 -5.58 3.49
N THR A 125 -4.21 -6.12 3.52
CA THR A 125 -4.49 -7.48 4.01
C THR A 125 -4.63 -8.51 2.89
N VAL A 126 -4.22 -8.16 1.67
CA VAL A 126 -4.21 -9.10 0.55
C VAL A 126 -3.15 -10.16 0.79
N PRO A 127 -3.43 -11.46 0.59
CA PRO A 127 -2.42 -12.50 0.66
C PRO A 127 -1.25 -12.21 -0.28
N SER A 128 -0.03 -12.57 0.14
CA SER A 128 1.15 -12.42 -0.72
C SER A 128 1.11 -13.48 -1.82
N ALA A 129 1.22 -13.09 -3.08
CA ALA A 129 1.33 -14.00 -4.20
C ALA A 129 2.70 -14.69 -4.27
N ASN A 130 3.74 -14.05 -3.68
CA ASN A 130 5.09 -14.61 -3.54
C ASN A 130 5.67 -15.14 -4.84
N ARG A 131 5.51 -14.38 -5.93
CA ARG A 131 5.96 -14.79 -7.26
C ARG A 131 6.57 -13.65 -8.05
N ILE A 132 7.33 -14.00 -9.08
CA ILE A 132 7.70 -13.09 -10.17
C ILE A 132 6.91 -13.49 -11.41
N THR A 133 6.14 -12.54 -11.92
CA THR A 133 5.36 -12.70 -13.15
C THR A 133 6.12 -12.04 -14.30
N LEU A 134 6.24 -12.75 -15.40
CA LEU A 134 6.76 -12.25 -16.67
C LEU A 134 5.59 -11.78 -17.53
N LEU A 135 5.70 -10.58 -18.05
CA LEU A 135 4.78 -9.96 -18.99
C LEU A 135 5.54 -9.65 -20.29
N ARG A 136 4.93 -9.93 -21.41
CA ARG A 136 5.47 -9.62 -22.74
C ARG A 136 4.39 -9.01 -23.61
N ASP A 137 4.76 -7.97 -24.30
CA ASP A 137 4.04 -7.40 -25.42
C ASP A 137 4.62 -8.03 -26.70
N THR A 138 3.86 -8.91 -27.36
CA THR A 138 4.39 -9.67 -28.50
C THR A 138 4.16 -8.98 -29.84
N ASP A 139 3.23 -8.05 -29.91
CA ASP A 139 2.88 -7.33 -31.15
C ASP A 139 3.32 -5.85 -31.12
N GLY A 140 3.80 -5.34 -30.00
CA GLY A 140 4.34 -3.99 -29.86
C GLY A 140 3.27 -2.90 -29.73
N ASP A 141 2.06 -3.26 -29.29
CA ASP A 141 0.94 -2.30 -29.14
C ASP A 141 0.95 -1.54 -27.81
N GLY A 142 1.89 -1.88 -26.90
CA GLY A 142 2.02 -1.28 -25.58
C GLY A 142 1.17 -1.94 -24.51
N THR A 143 0.60 -3.13 -24.79
CA THR A 143 -0.17 -3.95 -23.86
C THR A 143 0.42 -5.35 -23.80
N ALA A 144 0.61 -5.90 -22.61
CA ALA A 144 1.12 -7.26 -22.49
C ALA A 144 0.02 -8.28 -22.84
N ASP A 145 0.24 -9.03 -23.90
CA ASP A 145 -0.63 -10.11 -24.40
C ASP A 145 -0.15 -11.50 -23.96
N PHE A 146 1.07 -11.63 -23.47
CA PHE A 146 1.59 -12.85 -22.88
C PHE A 146 1.91 -12.63 -21.38
N ARG A 147 1.45 -13.57 -20.55
CA ARG A 147 1.69 -13.58 -19.10
C ARG A 147 2.08 -14.99 -18.64
N SER A 148 3.14 -15.10 -17.83
CA SER A 148 3.59 -16.34 -17.25
C SER A 148 4.15 -16.12 -15.85
N GLU A 149 3.97 -17.09 -14.95
CA GLU A 149 4.69 -17.11 -13.68
C GLU A 149 6.12 -17.61 -13.93
N LEU A 150 7.10 -16.71 -13.83
CA LEU A 150 8.50 -17.04 -14.04
C LEU A 150 9.11 -17.77 -12.82
N LEU A 151 8.86 -17.25 -11.64
CA LEU A 151 9.29 -17.81 -10.35
C LEU A 151 8.11 -17.81 -9.39
N ARG A 152 8.02 -18.83 -8.56
CA ARG A 152 6.96 -19.01 -7.54
C ARG A 152 7.55 -19.47 -6.22
N GLU A 153 6.72 -19.48 -5.18
CA GLU A 153 7.10 -19.94 -3.84
C GLU A 153 8.26 -19.13 -3.23
N LEU A 154 8.33 -17.85 -3.57
CA LEU A 154 9.30 -16.92 -3.02
C LEU A 154 8.82 -16.38 -1.66
N ASN A 155 9.72 -15.73 -0.91
CA ASN A 155 9.36 -15.11 0.37
C ASN A 155 9.33 -13.59 0.26
N SER A 156 8.14 -13.03 -0.03
CA SER A 156 7.92 -11.60 -0.21
C SER A 156 8.96 -10.93 -1.12
N PRO A 157 9.10 -11.38 -2.38
CA PRO A 157 10.07 -10.81 -3.31
C PRO A 157 9.80 -9.35 -3.56
N PHE A 158 10.88 -8.56 -3.72
CA PHE A 158 10.76 -7.13 -3.97
C PHE A 158 11.69 -6.66 -5.09
N GLY A 159 12.98 -6.51 -4.83
CA GLY A 159 13.95 -6.01 -5.79
C GLY A 159 14.43 -7.07 -6.76
N MET A 160 14.76 -6.67 -7.99
CA MET A 160 15.34 -7.54 -8.99
C MET A 160 16.49 -6.83 -9.70
N ALA A 161 17.53 -7.58 -10.09
CA ALA A 161 18.63 -7.11 -10.91
C ALA A 161 19.13 -8.21 -11.82
N LEU A 162 19.36 -7.90 -13.09
CA LEU A 162 20.02 -8.79 -14.04
C LEU A 162 21.50 -8.41 -14.18
N VAL A 163 22.39 -9.34 -13.83
CA VAL A 163 23.84 -9.16 -13.97
C VAL A 163 24.40 -10.27 -14.87
N GLY A 164 24.78 -9.91 -16.06
CA GLY A 164 25.08 -10.90 -17.10
C GLY A 164 23.86 -11.75 -17.41
N ASN A 165 23.93 -13.08 -17.21
CA ASN A 165 22.82 -14.00 -17.43
C ASN A 165 22.13 -14.43 -16.12
N ASN A 166 22.49 -13.84 -14.99
CA ASN A 166 21.94 -14.18 -13.70
C ASN A 166 20.93 -13.14 -13.25
N LEU A 167 19.70 -13.56 -12.98
CA LEU A 167 18.67 -12.74 -12.37
C LEU A 167 18.74 -12.92 -10.85
N TYR A 168 19.04 -11.85 -10.15
CA TYR A 168 19.02 -11.78 -8.69
C TYR A 168 17.65 -11.25 -8.25
N VAL A 169 17.03 -11.94 -7.30
CA VAL A 169 15.74 -11.58 -6.73
C VAL A 169 15.90 -11.44 -5.22
N ALA A 170 15.68 -10.25 -4.69
CA ALA A 170 15.73 -10.01 -3.26
C ALA A 170 14.42 -10.47 -2.58
N ASN A 171 14.52 -11.52 -1.79
CA ASN A 171 13.48 -11.96 -0.87
C ASN A 171 13.70 -11.37 0.52
N THR A 172 12.74 -11.56 1.42
CA THR A 172 12.88 -11.11 2.81
C THR A 172 14.02 -11.80 3.55
N ASP A 173 14.36 -13.03 3.16
CA ASP A 173 15.32 -13.93 3.86
C ASP A 173 16.47 -14.40 2.98
N SER A 174 16.51 -14.03 1.70
CA SER A 174 17.50 -14.52 0.75
C SER A 174 17.63 -13.64 -0.51
N VAL A 175 18.68 -13.89 -1.27
CA VAL A 175 18.86 -13.34 -2.63
C VAL A 175 19.15 -14.48 -3.57
#